data_b76dc47ab14c6aab7007e956370f64ec
#
_entry.id   b76dc47ab14c6aab7007e956370f64ec
#
_cell.length_a   1.000
_cell.length_b   1.000
_cell.length_c   1.000
_cell.angle_alpha   90.00
_cell.angle_beta   90.00
_cell.angle_gamma   90.00
#
_symmetry.space_group_name_H-M   'P 1'
#
loop_
_entity.id
_entity.type
_entity.pdbx_description
1 polymer ?
#
loop_
_entity_poly.entity_id
_entity_poly.type
_entity_poly.pdbx_seq_one_letter_code
_entity_poly.pdbx_strand_id
1 'polypeptide(L)'
;DSFVSRGLGDVYKRQNNTEGSNKLGYIEAEMDITPDLWFFDCHFHGDPVMPGCLGLDALWQLVGFFLVWNGNKGRGRALGASEVKFFGQILPSAKKVTYKLDLKRLIQRKLVMGIADGSVYVDGKEIYFAKNLKVGLFEDTENF
;
A
#
# COMPACT_ATOMS: atom_id res chain seq x y z
N ASP A 1 3.63 -8.27 -10.23
CA ASP A 1 3.96 -7.60 -11.43
C ASP A 1 2.86 -6.65 -11.91
N SER A 2 1.87 -7.07 -12.68
CA SER A 2 0.80 -6.16 -13.11
C SER A 2 -0.04 -5.63 -11.94
N PHE A 3 -0.13 -6.35 -10.86
CA PHE A 3 -0.80 -5.94 -9.64
C PHE A 3 -0.08 -4.74 -9.00
N VAL A 4 1.23 -4.79 -8.92
CA VAL A 4 2.05 -3.74 -8.34
C VAL A 4 2.16 -2.54 -9.27
N SER A 5 2.38 -2.76 -10.55
CA SER A 5 2.59 -1.68 -11.51
C SER A 5 1.38 -0.77 -11.68
N ARG A 6 0.16 -1.28 -11.51
CA ARG A 6 -1.05 -0.47 -11.64
C ARG A 6 -1.24 0.52 -10.50
N GLY A 7 -0.81 0.18 -9.29
CA GLY A 7 -1.01 1.01 -8.11
C GLY A 7 0.19 1.83 -7.72
N LEU A 8 1.39 1.30 -7.95
CA LEU A 8 2.63 1.85 -7.43
C LEU A 8 3.62 2.27 -8.49
N GLY A 9 3.25 2.16 -9.77
CA GLY A 9 4.22 2.28 -10.85
C GLY A 9 5.15 1.08 -10.85
N ASP A 10 6.31 1.23 -11.40
CA ASP A 10 7.24 0.11 -11.56
C ASP A 10 8.23 -0.03 -10.42
N VAL A 11 8.05 0.72 -9.32
CA VAL A 11 9.12 0.87 -8.36
C VAL A 11 8.73 0.31 -7.02
N TYR A 12 8.94 -0.99 -6.88
CA TYR A 12 8.93 -1.56 -5.58
C TYR A 12 10.37 -1.95 -5.23
N LYS A 13 10.80 -1.61 -4.03
CA LYS A 13 12.20 -1.67 -3.66
C LYS A 13 12.63 -2.94 -2.97
N ARG A 14 11.88 -3.36 -1.97
CA ARG A 14 12.35 -4.41 -1.08
C ARG A 14 11.19 -5.10 -0.42
N GLN A 15 11.28 -6.42 -0.36
CA GLN A 15 10.41 -7.22 0.49
C GLN A 15 11.20 -8.34 1.13
N ASN A 16 10.72 -8.78 2.27
CA ASN A 16 11.36 -9.83 3.05
C ASN A 16 10.28 -10.47 3.93
N ASN A 17 10.31 -11.78 4.09
CA ASN A 17 9.31 -12.50 4.88
C ASN A 17 9.76 -12.83 6.30
N THR A 18 10.87 -12.26 6.76
CA THR A 18 11.40 -12.48 8.11
C THR A 18 11.71 -11.19 8.85
N GLU A 19 11.76 -10.06 8.14
CA GLU A 19 12.01 -8.76 8.74
C GLU A 19 10.71 -8.11 9.23
N GLY A 20 10.85 -6.96 9.87
CA GLY A 20 9.78 -6.21 10.48
C GLY A 20 9.72 -6.45 11.98
N SER A 21 8.89 -5.64 12.69
CA SER A 21 8.80 -5.70 14.15
C SER A 21 8.32 -7.05 14.66
N ASN A 22 7.53 -7.76 13.88
CA ASN A 22 7.00 -9.07 14.24
C ASN A 22 7.73 -10.23 13.53
N LYS A 23 8.74 -9.92 12.74
CA LYS A 23 9.52 -10.89 11.96
C LYS A 23 8.69 -11.74 11.02
N LEU A 24 7.55 -11.23 10.57
CA LEU A 24 6.64 -11.90 9.65
C LEU A 24 6.79 -11.43 8.21
N GLY A 25 7.36 -10.24 8.02
CA GLY A 25 7.61 -9.71 6.71
C GLY A 25 7.60 -8.19 6.66
N TYR A 26 8.25 -7.67 5.62
CA TYR A 26 8.42 -6.25 5.39
C TYR A 26 8.36 -5.97 3.89
N ILE A 27 7.70 -4.88 3.52
CA ILE A 27 7.68 -4.41 2.14
C ILE A 27 7.97 -2.93 2.11
N GLU A 28 8.78 -2.51 1.17
CA GLU A 28 9.04 -1.12 0.87
C GLU A 28 8.89 -0.90 -0.63
N ALA A 29 8.16 0.14 -1.01
CA ALA A 29 7.96 0.54 -2.40
C ALA A 29 8.11 2.04 -2.53
N GLU A 30 8.45 2.51 -3.72
CA GLU A 30 8.57 3.92 -4.02
C GLU A 30 7.79 4.26 -5.28
N MET A 31 7.37 5.52 -5.36
CA MET A 31 6.75 6.10 -6.55
C MET A 31 7.33 7.48 -6.78
N ASP A 32 7.79 7.74 -8.00
CA ASP A 32 8.23 9.07 -8.39
C ASP A 32 7.02 9.99 -8.58
N ILE A 33 7.14 11.20 -8.09
CA ILE A 33 6.12 12.23 -8.26
C ILE A 33 6.61 13.24 -9.27
N THR A 34 5.76 13.53 -10.25
CA THR A 34 5.98 14.58 -11.24
C THR A 34 4.73 15.44 -11.33
N PRO A 35 4.86 16.74 -11.70
CA PRO A 35 3.70 17.64 -11.74
C PRO A 35 2.63 17.25 -12.77
N ASP A 36 2.95 16.40 -13.72
CA ASP A 36 2.04 15.94 -14.79
C ASP A 36 1.25 14.69 -14.44
N LEU A 37 1.37 14.16 -13.23
CA LEU A 37 0.55 13.04 -12.82
C LEU A 37 -0.94 13.39 -12.86
N TRP A 38 -1.74 12.45 -13.33
CA TRP A 38 -3.15 12.69 -13.69
C TRP A 38 -4.00 13.28 -12.57
N PHE A 39 -3.73 12.88 -11.31
CA PHE A 39 -4.57 13.32 -10.18
C PHE A 39 -4.37 14.79 -9.83
N PHE A 40 -3.25 15.40 -10.19
CA PHE A 40 -3.01 16.82 -9.91
C PHE A 40 -3.89 17.74 -10.77
N ASP A 41 -4.39 17.27 -11.91
CA ASP A 41 -5.29 18.06 -12.75
C ASP A 41 -6.72 18.14 -12.20
N CYS A 42 -7.15 17.13 -11.47
CA CYS A 42 -8.54 17.00 -11.02
C CYS A 42 -8.73 17.04 -9.51
N HIS A 43 -7.67 16.98 -8.74
CA HIS A 43 -7.76 16.90 -7.27
C HIS A 43 -6.77 17.86 -6.60
N PHE A 44 -7.08 19.13 -6.43
CA PHE A 44 -8.28 19.81 -6.90
C PHE A 44 -7.91 20.90 -7.90
N HIS A 45 -8.89 21.41 -8.66
CA HIS A 45 -8.67 22.52 -9.58
C HIS A 45 -8.17 23.76 -8.81
N GLY A 46 -6.96 24.25 -9.14
CA GLY A 46 -6.35 25.36 -8.43
C GLY A 46 -5.73 25.03 -7.08
N ASP A 47 -5.83 23.77 -6.66
CA ASP A 47 -5.26 23.29 -5.39
C ASP A 47 -4.83 21.83 -5.55
N PRO A 48 -3.76 21.58 -6.31
CA PRO A 48 -3.37 20.21 -6.65
C PRO A 48 -2.73 19.50 -5.45
N VAL A 49 -3.29 18.35 -5.10
CA VAL A 49 -2.78 17.48 -4.06
C VAL A 49 -3.08 16.03 -4.42
N MET A 50 -2.16 15.12 -4.16
CA MET A 50 -2.41 13.70 -4.39
C MET A 50 -3.51 13.20 -3.44
N PRO A 51 -4.55 12.53 -3.94
CA PRO A 51 -5.57 11.96 -3.05
C PRO A 51 -4.97 11.00 -2.04
N GLY A 52 -5.26 11.23 -0.75
CA GLY A 52 -4.76 10.34 0.31
C GLY A 52 -5.27 8.91 0.17
N CYS A 53 -6.46 8.73 -0.40
CA CYS A 53 -7.03 7.41 -0.64
C CYS A 53 -6.20 6.58 -1.63
N LEU A 54 -5.48 7.21 -2.56
CA LEU A 54 -4.61 6.49 -3.49
C LEU A 54 -3.41 5.87 -2.75
N GLY A 55 -2.84 6.59 -1.81
CA GLY A 55 -1.76 6.05 -0.99
C GLY A 55 -2.24 4.94 -0.06
N LEU A 56 -3.43 5.10 0.51
CA LEU A 56 -4.03 4.06 1.34
C LEU A 56 -4.30 2.80 0.51
N ASP A 57 -4.81 2.95 -0.70
CA ASP A 57 -5.02 1.83 -1.61
C ASP A 57 -3.70 1.14 -1.96
N ALA A 58 -2.65 1.93 -2.19
CA ALA A 58 -1.32 1.39 -2.44
C ALA A 58 -0.83 0.51 -1.29
N LEU A 59 -1.07 0.91 -0.05
CA LEU A 59 -0.72 0.10 1.11
C LEU A 59 -1.47 -1.24 1.12
N TRP A 60 -2.78 -1.23 0.86
CA TRP A 60 -3.55 -2.48 0.75
C TRP A 60 -3.03 -3.35 -0.40
N GLN A 61 -2.70 -2.77 -1.54
CA GLN A 61 -2.14 -3.51 -2.67
C GLN A 61 -0.83 -4.19 -2.30
N LEU A 62 0.01 -3.53 -1.55
CA LEU A 62 1.29 -4.10 -1.10
C LEU A 62 1.07 -5.29 -0.17
N VAL A 63 0.08 -5.25 0.72
CA VAL A 63 -0.27 -6.40 1.56
C VAL A 63 -0.69 -7.59 0.69
N GLY A 64 -1.57 -7.35 -0.28
CA GLY A 64 -2.00 -8.38 -1.21
C GLY A 64 -0.85 -8.94 -2.03
N PHE A 65 0.02 -8.07 -2.52
CA PHE A 65 1.22 -8.48 -3.25
C PHE A 65 2.11 -9.37 -2.39
N PHE A 66 2.31 -9.01 -1.13
CA PHE A 66 3.10 -9.82 -0.21
C PHE A 66 2.51 -11.23 -0.05
N LEU A 67 1.19 -11.33 0.09
CA LEU A 67 0.53 -12.62 0.23
C LEU A 67 0.75 -13.51 -1.00
N VAL A 68 0.64 -12.95 -2.19
CA VAL A 68 0.89 -13.68 -3.44
C VAL A 68 2.36 -14.06 -3.57
N TRP A 69 3.25 -13.13 -3.29
CA TRP A 69 4.70 -13.38 -3.32
C TRP A 69 5.10 -14.49 -2.36
N ASN A 70 4.42 -14.57 -1.22
CA ASN A 70 4.69 -15.58 -0.19
C ASN A 70 4.10 -16.97 -0.55
N GLY A 71 3.61 -17.14 -1.77
CA GLY A 71 3.17 -18.44 -2.31
C GLY A 71 1.68 -18.69 -2.28
N ASN A 72 0.86 -17.75 -1.86
CA ASN A 72 -0.59 -17.90 -1.81
C ASN A 72 -1.24 -17.56 -3.14
N LYS A 73 -2.41 -18.11 -3.39
CA LYS A 73 -3.17 -17.90 -4.62
C LYS A 73 -4.48 -17.19 -4.32
N GLY A 74 -5.00 -16.48 -5.31
CA GLY A 74 -6.29 -15.82 -5.21
C GLY A 74 -6.23 -14.37 -5.61
N ARG A 75 -7.37 -13.70 -5.50
CA ARG A 75 -7.53 -12.28 -5.80
C ARG A 75 -7.61 -11.50 -4.51
N GLY A 76 -6.80 -10.45 -4.41
CA GLY A 76 -6.74 -9.61 -3.22
C GLY A 76 -7.95 -8.69 -3.11
N ARG A 77 -8.49 -8.61 -1.91
CA ARG A 77 -9.55 -7.65 -1.57
C ARG A 77 -9.22 -6.99 -0.24
N ALA A 78 -9.32 -5.67 -0.22
CA ALA A 78 -9.17 -4.92 1.02
C ALA A 78 -10.35 -5.21 1.95
N LEU A 79 -10.07 -5.53 3.20
CA LEU A 79 -11.09 -5.87 4.18
C LEU A 79 -11.29 -4.80 5.24
N GLY A 80 -10.30 -3.96 5.48
CA GLY A 80 -10.44 -2.88 6.43
C GLY A 80 -9.12 -2.37 6.97
N ALA A 81 -9.24 -1.42 7.89
CA ALA A 81 -8.16 -0.87 8.68
C ALA A 81 -8.74 -0.41 10.02
N SER A 82 -7.94 -0.43 11.07
CA SER A 82 -8.40 0.00 12.41
C SER A 82 -8.29 1.51 12.58
N GLU A 83 -7.25 2.12 12.03
CA GLU A 83 -6.98 3.53 12.21
C GLU A 83 -6.19 4.03 11.00
N VAL A 84 -6.58 5.20 10.51
CA VAL A 84 -5.83 5.91 9.47
C VAL A 84 -5.72 7.36 9.93
N LYS A 85 -4.50 7.89 9.94
CA LYS A 85 -4.25 9.30 10.26
C LYS A 85 -3.43 9.94 9.17
N PHE A 86 -3.94 11.05 8.65
CA PHE A 86 -3.26 11.90 7.67
C PHE A 86 -2.78 13.16 8.39
N PHE A 87 -1.50 13.47 8.28
CA PHE A 87 -0.92 14.66 8.89
C PHE A 87 0.05 15.38 7.96
N GLY A 88 0.00 15.06 6.69
CA GLY A 88 0.76 15.71 5.63
C GLY A 88 0.12 15.50 4.28
N GLN A 89 0.74 16.04 3.24
CA GLN A 89 0.19 16.02 1.89
C GLN A 89 1.29 15.83 0.86
N ILE A 90 0.91 15.41 -0.32
CA ILE A 90 1.82 15.24 -1.46
C ILE A 90 1.44 16.26 -2.52
N LEU A 91 2.30 17.24 -2.72
CA LEU A 91 2.13 18.31 -3.68
C LEU A 91 2.86 18.00 -4.99
N PRO A 92 2.53 18.70 -6.10
CA PRO A 92 3.22 18.48 -7.37
C PRO A 92 4.73 18.74 -7.32
N SER A 93 5.20 19.49 -6.35
CA SER A 93 6.63 19.78 -6.14
C SER A 93 7.39 18.64 -5.45
N ALA A 94 6.69 17.64 -4.91
CA ALA A 94 7.33 16.50 -4.31
C ALA A 94 8.10 15.68 -5.34
N LYS A 95 9.07 14.91 -4.89
CA LYS A 95 9.90 14.08 -5.76
C LYS A 95 9.58 12.62 -5.65
N LYS A 96 9.41 12.12 -4.43
CA LYS A 96 9.29 10.69 -4.19
C LYS A 96 8.38 10.40 -3.01
N VAL A 97 7.51 9.42 -3.20
CA VAL A 97 6.69 8.84 -2.13
C VAL A 97 7.22 7.45 -1.82
N THR A 98 7.38 7.15 -0.54
CA THR A 98 7.83 5.85 -0.06
C THR A 98 6.73 5.22 0.78
N TYR A 99 6.43 3.96 0.48
CA TYR A 99 5.45 3.15 1.19
C TYR A 99 6.20 2.08 1.98
N LYS A 100 5.91 1.96 3.27
CA LYS A 100 6.52 0.96 4.14
C LYS A 100 5.43 0.16 4.82
N LEU A 101 5.55 -1.16 4.79
CA LEU A 101 4.61 -2.08 5.40
C LEU A 101 5.33 -3.07 6.28
N ASP A 102 4.77 -3.26 7.47
CA ASP A 102 5.26 -4.20 8.46
C ASP A 102 4.15 -5.21 8.75
N LEU A 103 4.35 -6.46 8.36
CA LEU A 103 3.37 -7.51 8.54
C LEU A 103 3.26 -7.86 10.01
N LYS A 104 2.03 -7.88 10.52
CA LYS A 104 1.72 -8.19 11.90
C LYS A 104 1.17 -9.58 12.08
N ARG A 105 0.40 -10.06 11.10
CA ARG A 105 -0.24 -11.36 11.19
C ARG A 105 -0.47 -11.94 9.82
N LEU A 106 -0.22 -13.23 9.69
CA LEU A 106 -0.50 -14.00 8.47
C LEU A 106 -1.39 -15.18 8.83
N ILE A 107 -2.49 -15.31 8.13
CA ILE A 107 -3.39 -16.46 8.24
C ILE A 107 -3.35 -17.16 6.89
N GLN A 108 -2.84 -18.39 6.88
CA GLN A 108 -2.64 -19.17 5.65
C GLN A 108 -3.29 -20.54 5.80
N ARG A 109 -4.60 -20.53 5.94
CA ARG A 109 -5.43 -21.73 6.08
C ARG A 109 -6.43 -21.74 4.92
N LYS A 110 -7.66 -22.10 5.20
CA LYS A 110 -8.77 -22.02 4.25
C LYS A 110 -8.99 -20.59 3.78
N LEU A 111 -8.90 -19.64 4.71
CA LEU A 111 -8.86 -18.21 4.43
C LEU A 111 -7.40 -17.77 4.47
N VAL A 112 -6.96 -17.08 3.43
CA VAL A 112 -5.65 -16.46 3.41
C VAL A 112 -5.83 -14.97 3.64
N MET A 113 -5.22 -14.44 4.71
CA MET A 113 -5.35 -13.04 5.09
C MET A 113 -4.05 -12.52 5.67
N GLY A 114 -3.72 -11.29 5.33
CA GLY A 114 -2.61 -10.57 5.93
C GLY A 114 -3.09 -9.33 6.67
N ILE A 115 -2.44 -9.03 7.78
CA ILE A 115 -2.67 -7.82 8.57
C ILE A 115 -1.32 -7.12 8.74
N ALA A 116 -1.29 -5.83 8.41
CA ALA A 116 -0.05 -5.05 8.44
C ALA A 116 -0.29 -3.64 8.93
N ASP A 117 0.74 -3.03 9.46
CA ASP A 117 0.81 -1.57 9.66
C ASP A 117 1.57 -0.96 8.49
N GLY A 118 1.08 0.17 8.00
CA GLY A 118 1.70 0.86 6.89
C GLY A 118 1.97 2.32 7.20
N SER A 119 3.00 2.87 6.58
CA SER A 119 3.36 4.27 6.67
C SER A 119 3.72 4.81 5.29
N VAL A 120 3.40 6.07 5.06
CA VAL A 120 3.71 6.76 3.80
C VAL A 120 4.56 7.97 4.09
N TYR A 121 5.63 8.09 3.32
CA TYR A 121 6.59 9.17 3.42
C TYR A 121 6.64 9.95 2.11
N VAL A 122 6.79 11.25 2.19
CA VAL A 122 7.09 12.09 1.02
C VAL A 122 8.44 12.77 1.25
N ASP A 123 9.36 12.55 0.34
CA ASP A 123 10.73 13.10 0.42
C ASP A 123 11.36 12.87 1.80
N GLY A 124 11.16 11.68 2.37
CA GLY A 124 11.72 11.28 3.65
C GLY A 124 10.91 11.67 4.88
N LYS A 125 9.81 12.42 4.72
CA LYS A 125 8.96 12.84 5.83
C LYS A 125 7.70 12.00 5.90
N GLU A 126 7.42 11.39 7.05
CA GLU A 126 6.18 10.66 7.25
C GLU A 126 4.98 11.59 7.19
N ILE A 127 3.97 11.23 6.42
CA ILE A 127 2.79 12.06 6.18
C ILE A 127 1.49 11.40 6.56
N TYR A 128 1.43 10.08 6.61
CA TYR A 128 0.30 9.36 7.18
C TYR A 128 0.65 7.92 7.46
N PHE A 129 -0.19 7.28 8.28
CA PHE A 129 -0.07 5.86 8.57
C PHE A 129 -1.44 5.20 8.63
N ALA A 130 -1.44 3.89 8.52
CA ALA A 130 -2.62 3.07 8.68
C ALA A 130 -2.26 1.85 9.55
N LYS A 131 -3.12 1.55 10.51
CA LYS A 131 -2.94 0.40 11.38
C LYS A 131 -3.90 -0.72 11.02
N ASN A 132 -3.43 -1.94 11.12
CA ASN A 132 -4.21 -3.15 10.91
C ASN A 132 -4.89 -3.16 9.54
N LEU A 133 -4.12 -2.84 8.52
CA LEU A 133 -4.55 -3.01 7.14
C LEU A 133 -4.78 -4.49 6.89
N LYS A 134 -6.01 -4.85 6.52
CA LYS A 134 -6.40 -6.23 6.29
C LYS A 134 -6.67 -6.47 4.83
N VAL A 135 -6.05 -7.51 4.28
CA VAL A 135 -6.29 -7.97 2.91
C VAL A 135 -6.51 -9.47 2.95
N GLY A 136 -7.53 -9.92 2.27
CA GLY A 136 -7.79 -11.33 2.05
C GLY A 136 -7.54 -11.72 0.61
N LEU A 137 -7.17 -12.98 0.39
CA LEU A 137 -7.10 -13.59 -0.94
C LEU A 137 -8.27 -14.55 -1.11
N PHE A 138 -8.99 -14.37 -2.20
CA PHE A 138 -10.18 -15.16 -2.52
C PHE A 138 -10.03 -15.81 -3.89
N GLU A 139 -10.29 -17.09 -3.98
CA GLU A 139 -10.28 -17.80 -5.27
C GLU A 139 -11.53 -17.45 -6.09
N ASP A 140 -12.65 -17.27 -5.41
CA ASP A 140 -13.91 -16.86 -6.01
C ASP A 140 -14.36 -15.54 -5.38
N THR A 141 -14.52 -14.52 -6.22
CA THR A 141 -14.93 -13.18 -5.81
C THR A 141 -16.34 -12.80 -6.26
N GLU A 142 -17.11 -13.72 -6.82
CA GLU A 142 -18.46 -13.42 -7.35
C GLU A 142 -19.41 -12.90 -6.26
N ASN A 143 -19.29 -13.41 -5.05
CA ASN A 143 -20.17 -13.04 -3.94
C ASN A 143 -19.49 -12.15 -2.91
N PHE A 144 -18.42 -11.52 -3.29
CA PHE A 144 -17.68 -10.65 -2.36
C PHE A 144 -18.34 -9.27 -2.17
#